data_5ca982fd0576b852952378390d3d2440
#
_entry.id   5ca982fd0576b852952378390d3d2440
#
_cell.length_a   1.000
_cell.length_b   1.000
_cell.length_c   1.000
_cell.angle_alpha   90.00
_cell.angle_beta   90.00
_cell.angle_gamma   90.00
#
_symmetry.space_group_name_H-M   'P 1'
#
loop_
_entity.id
_entity.type
_entity.pdbx_description
1 polymer ?
#
loop_
_entity_poly.entity_id
_entity_poly.type
_entity_poly.pdbx_seq_one_letter_code
_entity_poly.pdbx_strand_id
1 'polypeptide(L)'
;SYRKLSRGMKSIVSNIIGICSNASITIFDEPTIGLDADNRNEFYKILLDSYIKNPRTIILSTHLINEVENLIENVVIIHKGKVIVDDSIDNISQKSFYISGDKSDLEKLKCLKNTTPDKSFGSKQVYKYYGDINEDDLKFIESLNINLETMNLQDMFVHLTKRGNKNE
;
A
#
# COMPACT_ATOMS: atom_id res chain seq x y z
N SER A 1 11.38 -19.29 -30.66
CA SER A 1 12.23 -18.08 -30.62
C SER A 1 11.60 -17.05 -29.72
N TYR A 2 12.37 -16.42 -28.81
CA TYR A 2 11.91 -15.38 -27.89
C TYR A 2 11.11 -14.25 -28.56
N ARG A 3 11.50 -13.89 -29.80
CA ARG A 3 10.80 -12.87 -30.59
C ARG A 3 9.34 -13.20 -30.94
N LYS A 4 8.97 -14.49 -30.94
CA LYS A 4 7.61 -14.97 -31.25
C LYS A 4 6.72 -15.08 -30.01
N LEU A 5 7.26 -14.85 -28.80
CA LEU A 5 6.50 -14.92 -27.58
C LEU A 5 5.56 -13.71 -27.46
N SER A 6 4.37 -13.93 -26.89
CA SER A 6 3.47 -12.86 -26.50
C SER A 6 4.11 -11.98 -25.42
N ARG A 7 3.53 -10.81 -25.10
CA ARG A 7 4.02 -9.93 -24.04
C ARG A 7 4.04 -10.64 -22.68
N GLY A 8 2.96 -11.32 -22.32
CA GLY A 8 2.89 -12.09 -21.07
C GLY A 8 3.92 -13.23 -21.02
N MET A 9 4.08 -13.99 -22.11
CA MET A 9 5.12 -15.04 -22.15
C MET A 9 6.54 -14.48 -21.99
N LYS A 10 6.83 -13.30 -22.53
CA LYS A 10 8.13 -12.63 -22.33
C LYS A 10 8.32 -12.23 -20.87
N SER A 11 7.27 -11.69 -20.21
CA SER A 11 7.28 -11.38 -18.80
C SER A 11 7.58 -12.62 -17.96
N ILE A 12 6.90 -13.74 -18.20
CA ILE A 12 7.14 -15.00 -17.50
C ILE A 12 8.61 -15.46 -17.65
N VAL A 13 9.15 -15.44 -18.87
CA VAL A 13 10.56 -15.84 -19.10
C VAL A 13 11.52 -14.93 -18.33
N SER A 14 11.31 -13.62 -18.36
CA SER A 14 12.14 -12.65 -17.63
C SER A 14 12.06 -12.87 -16.12
N ASN A 15 10.87 -13.13 -15.60
CA ASN A 15 10.63 -13.43 -14.19
C ASN A 15 11.34 -14.70 -13.73
N ILE A 16 11.26 -15.78 -14.53
CA ILE A 16 11.99 -17.03 -14.27
C ILE A 16 13.49 -16.78 -14.21
N ILE A 17 14.04 -16.03 -15.15
CA ILE A 17 15.48 -15.69 -15.16
C ILE A 17 15.85 -14.91 -13.91
N GLY A 18 15.06 -13.89 -13.51
CA GLY A 18 15.29 -13.10 -12.32
C GLY A 18 15.27 -13.96 -11.03
N ILE A 19 14.26 -14.82 -10.88
CA ILE A 19 14.15 -15.72 -9.72
C ILE A 19 15.30 -16.71 -9.68
N CYS A 20 15.60 -17.38 -10.79
CA CYS A 20 16.63 -18.43 -10.88
C CYS A 20 18.06 -17.88 -10.82
N SER A 21 18.27 -16.58 -11.04
CA SER A 21 19.60 -15.97 -10.97
C SER A 21 20.21 -16.06 -9.56
N ASN A 22 19.38 -16.14 -8.52
CA ASN A 22 19.79 -16.11 -7.11
C ASN A 22 20.77 -15.00 -6.78
N ALA A 23 20.71 -13.88 -7.51
CA ALA A 23 21.56 -12.72 -7.25
C ALA A 23 21.25 -12.14 -5.86
N SER A 24 22.25 -11.60 -5.16
CA SER A 24 22.09 -10.96 -3.84
C SER A 24 21.10 -9.79 -3.85
N ILE A 25 20.96 -9.12 -5.00
CA ILE A 25 19.96 -8.08 -5.24
C ILE A 25 19.28 -8.41 -6.57
N THR A 26 17.95 -8.54 -6.57
CA THR A 26 17.14 -8.75 -7.78
C THR A 26 16.09 -7.64 -7.87
N ILE A 27 15.99 -7.00 -9.03
CA ILE A 27 15.02 -5.92 -9.26
C ILE A 27 14.03 -6.39 -10.32
N PHE A 28 12.74 -6.36 -9.97
CA PHE A 28 11.64 -6.63 -10.89
C PHE A 28 10.88 -5.33 -11.16
N ASP A 29 10.86 -4.90 -12.40
CA ASP A 29 10.10 -3.73 -12.84
C ASP A 29 8.81 -4.15 -13.52
N GLU A 30 7.67 -3.90 -12.86
CA GLU A 30 6.32 -4.29 -13.31
C GLU A 30 6.23 -5.76 -13.80
N PRO A 31 6.69 -6.77 -13.02
CA PRO A 31 6.88 -8.14 -13.50
C PRO A 31 5.60 -8.84 -13.90
N THR A 32 4.45 -8.39 -13.41
CA THR A 32 3.14 -9.01 -13.66
C THR A 32 2.35 -8.34 -14.78
N ILE A 33 2.93 -7.33 -15.42
CA ILE A 33 2.24 -6.64 -16.51
C ILE A 33 2.00 -7.58 -17.72
N GLY A 34 0.73 -7.65 -18.15
CA GLY A 34 0.33 -8.53 -19.26
C GLY A 34 0.09 -9.99 -18.86
N LEU A 35 0.16 -10.32 -17.56
CA LEU A 35 -0.28 -11.61 -17.02
C LEU A 35 -1.75 -11.54 -16.62
N ASP A 36 -2.46 -12.66 -16.75
CA ASP A 36 -3.77 -12.85 -16.12
C ASP A 36 -3.65 -13.06 -14.60
N ALA A 37 -4.76 -13.08 -13.89
CA ALA A 37 -4.79 -13.17 -12.44
C ALA A 37 -4.11 -14.44 -11.90
N ASP A 38 -4.32 -15.58 -12.57
CA ASP A 38 -3.76 -16.87 -12.13
C ASP A 38 -2.22 -16.87 -12.27
N ASN A 39 -1.70 -16.40 -13.40
CA ASN A 39 -0.27 -16.28 -13.62
C ASN A 39 0.40 -15.25 -12.71
N ARG A 40 -0.30 -14.16 -12.31
CA ARG A 40 0.20 -13.21 -11.32
C ARG A 40 0.34 -13.85 -9.95
N ASN A 41 -0.71 -14.53 -9.49
CA ASN A 41 -0.70 -15.23 -8.21
C ASN A 41 0.41 -16.29 -8.14
N GLU A 42 0.60 -17.05 -9.22
CA GLU A 42 1.65 -18.07 -9.29
C GLU A 42 3.05 -17.42 -9.26
N PHE A 43 3.25 -16.29 -9.94
CA PHE A 43 4.51 -15.53 -9.87
C PHE A 43 4.84 -15.12 -8.45
N TYR A 44 3.90 -14.51 -7.72
CA TYR A 44 4.13 -14.07 -6.34
C TYR A 44 4.40 -15.24 -5.40
N LYS A 45 3.70 -16.34 -5.57
CA LYS A 45 3.94 -17.56 -4.78
C LYS A 45 5.36 -18.12 -5.02
N ILE A 46 5.78 -18.25 -6.27
CA ILE A 46 7.13 -18.74 -6.61
C ILE A 46 8.20 -17.75 -6.10
N LEU A 47 7.95 -16.44 -6.19
CA LEU A 47 8.86 -15.42 -5.68
C LEU A 47 9.05 -15.55 -4.16
N LEU A 48 7.95 -15.69 -3.41
CA LEU A 48 7.97 -15.88 -1.96
C LEU A 48 8.67 -17.19 -1.58
N ASP A 49 8.35 -18.31 -2.24
CA ASP A 49 9.00 -19.61 -2.02
C ASP A 49 10.50 -19.54 -2.28
N SER A 50 10.92 -18.80 -3.32
CA SER A 50 12.33 -18.57 -3.63
C SER A 50 13.03 -17.73 -2.57
N TYR A 51 12.35 -16.70 -2.05
CA TYR A 51 12.86 -15.84 -0.97
C TYR A 51 13.04 -16.61 0.33
N ILE A 52 12.05 -17.41 0.72
CA ILE A 52 12.11 -18.24 1.95
C ILE A 52 13.28 -19.22 1.90
N LYS A 53 13.51 -19.86 0.73
CA LYS A 53 14.62 -20.82 0.55
C LYS A 53 16.00 -20.16 0.53
N ASN A 54 16.08 -18.96 -0.01
CA ASN A 54 17.32 -18.20 -0.15
C ASN A 54 17.05 -16.71 0.06
N PRO A 55 17.01 -16.23 1.33
CA PRO A 55 16.76 -14.82 1.66
C PRO A 55 17.79 -13.90 1.00
N ARG A 56 17.29 -12.86 0.32
CA ARG A 56 18.09 -11.87 -0.41
C ARG A 56 17.29 -10.58 -0.61
N THR A 57 17.92 -9.53 -1.09
CA THR A 57 17.21 -8.30 -1.40
C THR A 57 16.42 -8.44 -2.70
N ILE A 58 15.11 -8.30 -2.63
CA ILE A 58 14.21 -8.26 -3.79
C ILE A 58 13.52 -6.90 -3.82
N ILE A 59 13.69 -6.17 -4.90
CA ILE A 59 13.02 -4.89 -5.14
C ILE A 59 11.98 -5.11 -6.23
N LEU A 60 10.73 -4.76 -5.92
CA LEU A 60 9.59 -4.93 -6.83
C LEU A 60 8.96 -3.56 -7.09
N SER A 61 8.95 -3.09 -8.33
CA SER A 61 8.12 -1.95 -8.71
C SER A 61 6.76 -2.46 -9.22
N THR A 62 5.66 -1.89 -8.75
CA THR A 62 4.32 -2.24 -9.20
C THR A 62 3.31 -1.14 -8.89
N HIS A 63 2.25 -1.05 -9.69
CA HIS A 63 1.05 -0.27 -9.40
C HIS A 63 -0.10 -1.15 -8.85
N LEU A 64 0.09 -2.47 -8.75
CA LEU A 64 -0.89 -3.43 -8.22
C LEU A 64 -0.67 -3.66 -6.73
N ILE A 65 -0.83 -2.59 -5.94
CA ILE A 65 -0.48 -2.53 -4.51
C ILE A 65 -1.15 -3.64 -3.70
N ASN A 66 -2.45 -3.88 -3.93
CA ASN A 66 -3.22 -4.89 -3.20
C ASN A 66 -2.71 -6.33 -3.39
N GLU A 67 -1.99 -6.60 -4.49
CA GLU A 67 -1.47 -7.94 -4.76
C GLU A 67 -0.17 -8.22 -3.98
N VAL A 68 0.55 -7.17 -3.58
CA VAL A 68 1.87 -7.29 -2.94
C VAL A 68 1.88 -6.91 -1.46
N GLU A 69 0.85 -6.26 -0.95
CA GLU A 69 0.78 -5.74 0.42
C GLU A 69 1.15 -6.79 1.49
N ASN A 70 0.72 -8.05 1.30
CA ASN A 70 0.99 -9.14 2.23
C ASN A 70 2.32 -9.87 1.97
N LEU A 71 3.12 -9.42 1.00
CA LEU A 71 4.37 -10.09 0.59
C LEU A 71 5.62 -9.27 0.90
N ILE A 72 5.44 -7.97 1.18
CA ILE A 72 6.53 -7.00 1.30
C ILE A 72 6.77 -6.61 2.74
N GLU A 73 8.03 -6.35 3.08
CA GLU A 73 8.45 -5.88 4.41
C GLU A 73 8.58 -4.36 4.46
N ASN A 74 9.04 -3.75 3.37
CA ASN A 74 9.32 -2.32 3.27
C ASN A 74 8.66 -1.72 2.02
N VAL A 75 8.25 -0.47 2.14
CA VAL A 75 7.55 0.27 1.09
C VAL A 75 8.22 1.61 0.83
N VAL A 76 8.52 1.88 -0.44
CA VAL A 76 8.91 3.20 -0.90
C VAL A 76 7.84 3.71 -1.87
N ILE A 77 7.15 4.79 -1.51
CA ILE A 77 6.15 5.42 -2.39
C ILE A 77 6.78 6.64 -3.07
N ILE A 78 6.76 6.63 -4.40
CA ILE A 78 7.25 7.73 -5.22
C ILE A 78 6.06 8.43 -5.89
N HIS A 79 5.95 9.74 -5.71
CA HIS A 79 4.93 10.56 -6.37
C HIS A 79 5.55 11.85 -6.92
N LYS A 80 5.28 12.18 -8.19
CA LYS A 80 5.83 13.36 -8.88
C LYS A 80 7.36 13.49 -8.73
N GLY A 81 8.09 12.36 -8.82
CA GLY A 81 9.54 12.30 -8.71
C GLY A 81 10.12 12.49 -7.30
N LYS A 82 9.28 12.48 -6.26
CA LYS A 82 9.70 12.58 -4.85
C LYS A 82 9.28 11.34 -4.08
N VAL A 83 10.13 10.89 -3.17
CA VAL A 83 9.76 9.89 -2.17
C VAL A 83 8.84 10.56 -1.16
N ILE A 84 7.64 10.03 -0.98
CA ILE A 84 6.64 10.52 -0.03
C ILE A 84 6.41 9.58 1.15
N VAL A 85 6.80 8.31 1.03
CA VAL A 85 6.86 7.31 2.10
C VAL A 85 8.09 6.46 1.88
N ASP A 86 8.81 6.13 2.95
CA ASP A 86 9.91 5.16 3.01
C ASP A 86 9.87 4.56 4.42
N ASP A 87 9.16 3.44 4.58
CA ASP A 87 8.95 2.83 5.90
C ASP A 87 8.57 1.34 5.75
N SER A 88 8.60 0.61 6.88
CA SER A 88 8.10 -0.76 6.93
C SER A 88 6.57 -0.81 6.80
N ILE A 89 6.06 -1.94 6.27
CA ILE A 89 4.61 -2.14 6.16
C ILE A 89 3.93 -2.11 7.53
N ASP A 90 4.59 -2.61 8.57
CA ASP A 90 4.08 -2.61 9.94
C ASP A 90 3.92 -1.18 10.47
N ASN A 91 4.92 -0.32 10.30
CA ASN A 91 4.86 1.08 10.72
C ASN A 91 3.78 1.86 9.93
N ILE A 92 3.68 1.59 8.63
CA ILE A 92 2.63 2.19 7.79
C ILE A 92 1.25 1.79 8.30
N SER A 93 1.03 0.51 8.60
CA SER A 93 -0.25 -0.01 9.10
C SER A 93 -0.65 0.60 10.45
N GLN A 94 0.33 0.84 11.33
CA GLN A 94 0.12 1.47 12.63
C GLN A 94 -0.23 2.97 12.55
N LYS A 95 -0.03 3.60 11.40
CA LYS A 95 -0.31 5.03 11.16
C LYS A 95 -1.43 5.27 10.15
N SER A 96 -2.01 4.22 9.58
CA SER A 96 -3.00 4.29 8.49
C SER A 96 -4.38 3.90 9.00
N PHE A 97 -5.32 4.85 9.03
CA PHE A 97 -6.62 4.63 9.64
C PHE A 97 -7.79 5.14 8.81
N TYR A 98 -8.90 4.39 8.84
CA TYR A 98 -10.23 4.92 8.66
C TYR A 98 -10.76 5.33 10.03
N ILE A 99 -11.19 6.57 10.17
CA ILE A 99 -11.83 7.10 11.38
C ILE A 99 -13.26 7.45 11.02
N SER A 100 -14.22 6.77 11.65
CA SER A 100 -15.64 6.95 11.33
C SER A 100 -16.51 7.10 12.56
N GLY A 101 -17.57 7.93 12.44
CA GLY A 101 -18.49 8.22 13.54
C GLY A 101 -19.44 9.34 13.19
N ASP A 102 -20.16 9.83 14.20
CA ASP A 102 -21.02 11.01 14.03
C ASP A 102 -20.17 12.28 13.90
N LYS A 103 -20.56 13.18 13.03
CA LYS A 103 -19.85 14.42 12.72
C LYS A 103 -19.50 15.23 13.97
N SER A 104 -20.46 15.37 14.91
CA SER A 104 -20.27 16.10 16.17
C SER A 104 -19.16 15.54 17.07
N ASP A 105 -18.92 14.22 16.98
CA ASP A 105 -17.88 13.54 17.76
C ASP A 105 -16.53 13.62 17.06
N LEU A 106 -16.52 13.44 15.73
CA LEU A 106 -15.30 13.54 14.91
C LEU A 106 -14.70 14.95 14.91
N GLU A 107 -15.53 16.02 15.02
CA GLU A 107 -15.06 17.40 15.14
C GLU A 107 -14.26 17.68 16.44
N LYS A 108 -14.35 16.82 17.46
CA LYS A 108 -13.56 16.91 18.69
C LYS A 108 -12.13 16.44 18.52
N LEU A 109 -11.86 15.59 17.50
CA LEU A 109 -10.53 15.04 17.26
C LEU A 109 -9.58 16.09 16.67
N LYS A 110 -8.44 16.27 17.34
CA LYS A 110 -7.40 17.22 16.90
C LYS A 110 -6.71 16.74 15.64
N CYS A 111 -6.52 15.43 15.48
CA CYS A 111 -5.88 14.82 14.30
C CYS A 111 -6.66 15.06 13.00
N LEU A 112 -7.97 15.30 13.07
CA LEU A 112 -8.81 15.57 11.91
C LEU A 112 -8.95 17.06 11.57
N LYS A 113 -8.34 17.97 12.36
CA LYS A 113 -8.35 19.39 12.04
C LYS A 113 -7.78 19.64 10.64
N ASN A 114 -8.50 20.43 9.84
CA ASN A 114 -8.14 20.73 8.44
C ASN A 114 -8.15 19.53 7.49
N THR A 115 -8.80 18.43 7.88
CA THR A 115 -9.04 17.27 7.02
C THR A 115 -10.49 17.29 6.52
N THR A 116 -10.70 16.87 5.29
CA THR A 116 -12.05 16.71 4.73
C THR A 116 -12.46 15.25 4.82
N PRO A 117 -13.74 14.93 5.09
CA PRO A 117 -14.21 13.55 5.06
C PRO A 117 -14.05 12.94 3.66
N ASP A 118 -13.70 11.66 3.62
CA ASP A 118 -13.67 10.86 2.39
C ASP A 118 -15.09 10.52 1.93
N LYS A 119 -15.98 10.21 2.90
CA LYS A 119 -17.39 9.91 2.68
C LYS A 119 -18.26 10.52 3.77
N SER A 120 -19.52 10.86 3.40
CA SER A 120 -20.53 11.37 4.33
C SER A 120 -21.88 10.69 4.05
N PHE A 121 -22.53 10.20 5.10
CA PHE A 121 -23.83 9.53 5.06
C PHE A 121 -24.73 10.06 6.18
N GLY A 122 -25.52 11.07 5.89
CA GLY A 122 -26.32 11.77 6.91
C GLY A 122 -25.43 12.42 7.97
N SER A 123 -25.62 12.06 9.25
CA SER A 123 -24.78 12.53 10.37
C SER A 123 -23.43 11.84 10.44
N LYS A 124 -23.26 10.69 9.79
CA LYS A 124 -22.02 9.90 9.85
C LYS A 124 -21.03 10.32 8.79
N GLN A 125 -19.75 10.36 9.18
CA GLN A 125 -18.62 10.67 8.31
C GLN A 125 -17.51 9.63 8.45
N VAL A 126 -16.74 9.46 7.38
CA VAL A 126 -15.55 8.61 7.32
C VAL A 126 -14.38 9.46 6.84
N TYR A 127 -13.29 9.40 7.60
CA TYR A 127 -12.03 10.07 7.25
C TYR A 127 -10.96 9.02 6.96
N LYS A 128 -10.10 9.30 5.98
CA LYS A 128 -8.81 8.64 5.79
C LYS A 128 -7.76 9.46 6.50
N TYR A 129 -6.98 8.82 7.37
CA TYR A 129 -5.94 9.48 8.14
C TYR A 129 -4.63 8.70 8.06
N TYR A 130 -3.53 9.41 7.86
CA TYR A 130 -2.18 8.86 7.93
C TYR A 130 -1.33 9.74 8.84
N GLY A 131 -0.87 9.18 9.94
CA GLY A 131 -0.07 9.85 10.96
C GLY A 131 -0.29 9.28 12.36
N ASP A 132 0.45 9.81 13.32
CA ASP A 132 0.32 9.42 14.72
C ASP A 132 -0.93 10.05 15.33
N ILE A 133 -1.70 9.25 16.08
CA ILE A 133 -2.86 9.72 16.85
C ILE A 133 -2.37 10.00 18.27
N ASN A 134 -2.58 11.22 18.76
CA ASN A 134 -2.17 11.61 20.11
C ASN A 134 -3.06 10.97 21.19
N GLU A 135 -2.56 10.93 22.44
CA GLU A 135 -3.25 10.29 23.57
C GLU A 135 -4.63 10.90 23.85
N ASP A 136 -4.80 12.21 23.65
CA ASP A 136 -6.10 12.85 23.89
C ASP A 136 -7.14 12.37 22.87
N ASP A 137 -6.75 12.30 21.58
CA ASP A 137 -7.64 11.79 20.53
C ASP A 137 -7.94 10.31 20.71
N LEU A 138 -6.97 9.48 21.17
CA LEU A 138 -7.23 8.07 21.50
C LEU A 138 -8.26 7.94 22.63
N LYS A 139 -8.17 8.73 23.68
CA LYS A 139 -9.17 8.75 24.76
C LYS A 139 -10.56 9.15 24.27
N PHE A 140 -10.65 10.12 23.33
CA PHE A 140 -11.92 10.48 22.72
C PHE A 140 -12.48 9.34 21.86
N ILE A 141 -11.65 8.69 21.06
CA ILE A 141 -12.04 7.55 20.23
C ILE A 141 -12.63 6.43 21.09
N GLU A 142 -11.96 6.09 22.22
CA GLU A 142 -12.42 5.06 23.15
C GLU A 142 -13.71 5.44 23.90
N SER A 143 -13.88 6.72 24.25
CA SER A 143 -15.01 7.21 25.06
C SER A 143 -16.28 7.54 24.23
N LEU A 144 -16.13 7.76 22.94
CA LEU A 144 -17.19 8.12 22.02
C LEU A 144 -17.45 6.95 21.05
N ASN A 145 -18.57 7.00 20.35
CA ASN A 145 -18.90 5.99 19.34
C ASN A 145 -18.16 6.23 18.00
N ILE A 146 -16.81 6.32 18.09
CA ILE A 146 -15.90 6.51 16.97
C ILE A 146 -15.25 5.16 16.67
N ASN A 147 -15.36 4.72 15.42
CA ASN A 147 -14.72 3.50 14.96
C ASN A 147 -13.38 3.82 14.31
N LEU A 148 -12.35 3.07 14.71
CA LEU A 148 -10.99 3.16 14.19
C LEU A 148 -10.64 1.83 13.52
N GLU A 149 -10.44 1.84 12.21
CA GLU A 149 -10.06 0.66 11.42
C GLU A 149 -8.77 0.92 10.67
N THR A 150 -7.92 -0.08 10.54
CA THR A 150 -6.68 0.02 9.74
C THR A 150 -7.02 0.18 8.27
N MET A 151 -6.39 1.15 7.62
CA MET A 151 -6.53 1.41 6.19
C MET A 151 -5.48 0.59 5.41
N ASN A 152 -5.89 -0.07 4.33
CA ASN A 152 -4.98 -0.80 3.46
C ASN A 152 -3.99 0.14 2.73
N LEU A 153 -2.90 -0.44 2.24
CA LEU A 153 -1.83 0.31 1.58
C LEU A 153 -2.30 1.04 0.31
N GLN A 154 -3.21 0.43 -0.46
CA GLN A 154 -3.77 1.05 -1.68
C GLN A 154 -4.54 2.33 -1.36
N ASP A 155 -5.39 2.30 -0.34
CA ASP A 155 -6.20 3.45 0.06
C ASP A 155 -5.35 4.55 0.70
N MET A 156 -4.31 4.17 1.44
CA MET A 156 -3.31 5.10 1.98
C MET A 156 -2.56 5.80 0.84
N PHE A 157 -2.08 5.04 -0.16
CA PHE A 157 -1.43 5.60 -1.35
C PHE A 157 -2.33 6.63 -2.06
N VAL A 158 -3.59 6.27 -2.33
CA VAL A 158 -4.57 7.17 -2.96
C VAL A 158 -4.81 8.42 -2.11
N HIS A 159 -4.88 8.27 -0.78
CA HIS A 159 -5.08 9.39 0.14
C HIS A 159 -3.90 10.38 0.09
N LEU A 160 -2.67 9.89 0.15
CA LEU A 160 -1.46 10.72 0.12
C LEU A 160 -1.27 11.44 -1.23
N THR A 161 -1.49 10.72 -2.34
CA THR A 161 -1.30 11.28 -3.68
C THR A 161 -2.37 12.31 -4.06
N LYS A 162 -3.62 12.18 -3.57
CA LYS A 162 -4.68 13.18 -3.77
C LYS A 162 -4.45 14.45 -2.95
N ARG A 163 -3.88 14.36 -1.75
CA ARG A 163 -3.56 15.55 -0.93
C ARG A 163 -2.47 16.42 -1.57
N GLY A 164 -1.50 15.83 -2.23
CA GLY A 164 -0.44 16.55 -2.95
C GLY A 164 -0.96 17.44 -4.07
N ASN A 165 -2.17 17.19 -4.60
CA ASN A 165 -2.78 17.98 -5.67
C ASN A 165 -3.61 19.19 -5.18
N LYS A 166 -3.85 19.33 -3.86
CA LYS A 166 -4.63 20.48 -3.30
C LYS A 166 -3.74 21.64 -2.80
N ASN A 167 -2.42 21.45 -2.78
CA ASN A 167 -1.46 22.44 -2.28
C ASN A 167 -0.57 23.06 -3.39
N GLU A 168 -0.98 22.90 -4.67
CA GLU A 168 -0.40 23.63 -5.82
C GLU A 168 -1.31 24.71 -6.34
#